data_7edc8bf414a4b0dd48dd5795b8c87b55
#
_entry.id   7edc8bf414a4b0dd48dd5795b8c87b55
#
_cell.length_a   1.000
_cell.length_b   1.000
_cell.length_c   1.000
_cell.angle_alpha   90.00
_cell.angle_beta   90.00
_cell.angle_gamma   90.00
#
_symmetry.space_group_name_H-M   'P 1'
#
loop_
_entity.id
_entity.type
_entity.pdbx_description
1 polymer ?
#
loop_
_entity_poly.entity_id
_entity_poly.type
_entity_poly.pdbx_seq_one_letter_code
_entity_poly.pdbx_strand_id
1 'polypeptide(L)'
;MEKGRYQKLKLLYLLEILRDYSDENTYLSVKELTSLLLKKEIVVERKTLYKDIELLQDYGFNIVVEKSGRENTYALVEREFELAEVKMLIDVIQASKFLTAKKSRDLILKLKKLASKKQAQKIQRQVYSFEENKYINENIYYNVDAIHNAIAENKQINFNYWQWNYKKQMIDRKNGEVYNVSPFALVWNDENYYMVAYDAKTDLIKNYRVDKMRNVVIAKNDRLGHDKFQKEDISSYSKKIFGMYGGTLEKVTLEFKELLIGAIVDRFGKDIIIHKKDDVFQTSVEVMCSSHFLGWIFSLGSDIEILAPQNVRELYVEKVEVLLKKYR
;
A
#
# COMPACT_ATOMS: atom_id res chain seq x y z
N MET A 1 -15.41 13.57 48.06
CA MET A 1 -14.92 12.85 46.83
C MET A 1 -15.83 13.16 45.65
N GLU A 2 -15.22 13.58 44.57
CA GLU A 2 -15.80 14.27 43.42
C GLU A 2 -16.82 13.47 42.58
N LYS A 3 -18.06 13.38 43.07
CA LYS A 3 -19.18 12.82 42.28
C LYS A 3 -19.41 13.54 40.93
N GLY A 4 -18.98 14.79 40.78
CA GLY A 4 -19.18 15.59 39.57
C GLY A 4 -18.25 15.27 38.40
N ARG A 5 -17.02 14.76 38.62
CA ARG A 5 -16.04 14.47 37.59
C ARG A 5 -16.42 13.23 36.77
N TYR A 6 -16.83 12.17 37.45
CA TYR A 6 -17.27 10.93 36.80
C TYR A 6 -18.59 11.07 36.05
N GLN A 7 -19.47 11.97 36.48
CA GLN A 7 -20.73 12.24 35.78
C GLN A 7 -20.51 12.85 34.36
N LYS A 8 -19.49 13.69 34.21
CA LYS A 8 -19.13 14.27 32.86
C LYS A 8 -18.53 13.24 31.93
N LEU A 9 -17.84 12.23 32.47
CA LEU A 9 -17.21 11.15 31.68
C LEU A 9 -18.19 10.01 31.35
N LYS A 10 -19.36 9.99 31.96
CA LYS A 10 -20.36 8.91 31.83
C LYS A 10 -20.74 8.65 30.38
N LEU A 11 -21.04 9.70 29.60
CA LEU A 11 -21.41 9.57 28.19
C LEU A 11 -20.27 9.00 27.34
N LEU A 12 -19.02 9.40 27.60
CA LEU A 12 -17.85 8.87 26.92
C LEU A 12 -17.64 7.38 27.21
N TYR A 13 -17.78 6.98 28.47
CA TYR A 13 -17.68 5.57 28.84
C TYR A 13 -18.85 4.74 28.31
N LEU A 14 -20.06 5.30 28.28
CA LEU A 14 -21.22 4.63 27.68
C LEU A 14 -21.00 4.38 26.19
N LEU A 15 -20.51 5.40 25.46
CA LEU A 15 -20.15 5.28 24.05
C LEU A 15 -19.02 4.26 23.83
N GLU A 16 -17.96 4.29 24.66
CA GLU A 16 -16.87 3.30 24.63
C GLU A 16 -17.41 1.88 24.81
N ILE A 17 -18.32 1.67 25.78
CA ILE A 17 -18.93 0.37 26.03
C ILE A 17 -19.76 -0.10 24.86
N LEU A 18 -20.58 0.77 24.26
CA LEU A 18 -21.37 0.44 23.08
C LEU A 18 -20.46 0.09 21.90
N ARG A 19 -19.40 0.88 21.65
CA ARG A 19 -18.39 0.58 20.60
C ARG A 19 -17.69 -0.76 20.81
N ASP A 20 -17.32 -1.08 22.05
CA ASP A 20 -16.55 -2.26 22.39
C ASP A 20 -17.36 -3.55 22.39
N TYR A 21 -18.59 -3.49 22.90
CA TYR A 21 -19.35 -4.69 23.24
C TYR A 21 -20.64 -4.90 22.46
N SER A 22 -21.06 -3.94 21.61
CA SER A 22 -22.21 -4.12 20.73
C SER A 22 -21.84 -3.99 19.25
N ASP A 23 -22.64 -4.58 18.41
CA ASP A 23 -22.59 -4.54 16.95
C ASP A 23 -23.96 -4.95 16.39
N GLU A 24 -24.09 -5.02 15.05
CA GLU A 24 -25.32 -5.41 14.34
C GLU A 24 -25.89 -6.78 14.75
N ASN A 25 -25.08 -7.63 15.38
CA ASN A 25 -25.45 -8.98 15.83
C ASN A 25 -25.39 -9.14 17.36
N THR A 26 -25.05 -8.08 18.08
CA THR A 26 -24.83 -8.15 19.53
C THR A 26 -25.38 -6.91 20.20
N TYR A 27 -26.51 -7.06 20.87
CA TYR A 27 -27.21 -6.01 21.59
C TYR A 27 -26.96 -6.15 23.11
N LEU A 28 -26.85 -5.03 23.79
CA LEU A 28 -26.63 -4.98 25.24
C LEU A 28 -27.92 -4.59 25.97
N SER A 29 -28.31 -5.35 26.97
CA SER A 29 -29.39 -5.01 27.88
C SER A 29 -28.99 -3.86 28.82
N VAL A 30 -29.98 -3.17 29.38
CA VAL A 30 -29.76 -2.15 30.45
C VAL A 30 -28.93 -2.69 31.60
N LYS A 31 -29.16 -3.95 31.97
CA LYS A 31 -28.42 -4.62 33.05
C LYS A 31 -26.95 -4.79 32.73
N GLU A 32 -26.62 -5.19 31.47
CA GLU A 32 -25.24 -5.33 31.01
C GLU A 32 -24.55 -3.97 30.91
N LEU A 33 -25.20 -2.95 30.34
CA LEU A 33 -24.67 -1.58 30.27
C LEU A 33 -24.37 -1.04 31.68
N THR A 34 -25.30 -1.19 32.62
CA THR A 34 -25.10 -0.76 34.02
C THR A 34 -23.95 -1.51 34.69
N SER A 35 -23.83 -2.83 34.46
CA SER A 35 -22.72 -3.64 35.00
C SER A 35 -21.36 -3.22 34.41
N LEU A 36 -21.30 -2.91 33.10
CA LEU A 36 -20.08 -2.46 32.45
C LEU A 36 -19.67 -1.05 32.91
N LEU A 37 -20.63 -0.14 33.12
CA LEU A 37 -20.38 1.19 33.69
C LEU A 37 -19.89 1.09 35.14
N LEU A 38 -20.45 0.17 35.94
CA LEU A 38 -19.99 -0.06 37.30
C LEU A 38 -18.53 -0.52 37.36
N LYS A 39 -18.07 -1.32 36.41
CA LYS A 39 -16.62 -1.68 36.28
C LYS A 39 -15.70 -0.48 36.00
N LYS A 40 -16.26 0.63 35.53
CA LYS A 40 -15.58 1.93 35.36
C LYS A 40 -15.84 2.88 36.55
N GLU A 41 -16.34 2.34 37.68
CA GLU A 41 -16.71 3.10 38.90
C GLU A 41 -17.84 4.11 38.69
N ILE A 42 -18.67 3.92 37.65
CA ILE A 42 -19.81 4.79 37.36
C ILE A 42 -21.10 4.09 37.75
N VAL A 43 -21.76 4.65 38.77
CA VAL A 43 -23.10 4.23 39.19
C VAL A 43 -24.12 5.06 38.43
N VAL A 44 -25.05 4.39 37.75
CA VAL A 44 -26.10 5.04 36.94
C VAL A 44 -27.45 4.42 37.23
N GLU A 45 -28.48 5.28 37.35
CA GLU A 45 -29.86 4.85 37.44
C GLU A 45 -30.42 4.56 36.04
N ARG A 46 -31.35 3.60 35.96
CA ARG A 46 -31.97 3.16 34.71
C ARG A 46 -32.59 4.32 33.91
N LYS A 47 -33.31 5.24 34.58
CA LYS A 47 -33.90 6.41 33.91
C LYS A 47 -32.86 7.36 33.29
N THR A 48 -31.75 7.53 33.98
CA THR A 48 -30.63 8.37 33.49
C THR A 48 -29.94 7.73 32.30
N LEU A 49 -29.77 6.41 32.34
CA LEU A 49 -29.15 5.67 31.21
C LEU A 49 -29.96 5.84 29.91
N TYR A 50 -31.29 5.81 29.97
CA TYR A 50 -32.12 6.05 28.81
C TYR A 50 -31.89 7.45 28.20
N LYS A 51 -31.88 8.49 29.05
CA LYS A 51 -31.58 9.86 28.62
C LYS A 51 -30.18 10.00 28.01
N ASP A 52 -29.20 9.30 28.59
CA ASP A 52 -27.84 9.31 28.08
C ASP A 52 -27.75 8.66 26.67
N ILE A 53 -28.52 7.61 26.44
CA ILE A 53 -28.61 6.97 25.12
C ILE A 53 -29.30 7.89 24.10
N GLU A 54 -30.43 8.53 24.49
CA GLU A 54 -31.11 9.51 23.66
C GLU A 54 -30.17 10.67 23.27
N LEU A 55 -29.39 11.19 24.22
CA LEU A 55 -28.40 12.25 23.94
C LEU A 55 -27.31 11.79 22.96
N LEU A 56 -26.87 10.54 23.03
CA LEU A 56 -25.92 10.00 22.05
C LEU A 56 -26.56 9.85 20.66
N GLN A 57 -27.83 9.46 20.60
CA GLN A 57 -28.59 9.41 19.34
C GLN A 57 -28.81 10.81 18.75
N ASP A 58 -29.16 11.79 19.58
CA ASP A 58 -29.33 13.21 19.19
C ASP A 58 -27.99 13.80 18.67
N TYR A 59 -26.86 13.37 19.24
CA TYR A 59 -25.53 13.76 18.75
C TYR A 59 -25.18 13.17 17.38
N GLY A 60 -25.90 12.10 16.96
CA GLY A 60 -25.70 11.47 15.65
C GLY A 60 -25.17 10.04 15.67
N PHE A 61 -25.03 9.41 16.85
CA PHE A 61 -24.67 7.99 16.91
C PHE A 61 -25.87 7.11 16.60
N ASN A 62 -25.73 6.22 15.60
CA ASN A 62 -26.77 5.26 15.21
C ASN A 62 -26.86 4.12 16.24
N ILE A 63 -27.54 4.37 17.36
CA ILE A 63 -27.81 3.39 18.38
C ILE A 63 -29.21 2.83 18.15
N VAL A 64 -29.28 1.57 17.71
CA VAL A 64 -30.52 0.85 17.48
C VAL A 64 -31.02 0.25 18.78
N VAL A 65 -32.36 0.31 18.94
CA VAL A 65 -33.06 -0.23 20.11
C VAL A 65 -33.91 -1.40 19.66
N GLU A 66 -33.70 -2.58 20.23
CA GLU A 66 -34.55 -3.75 20.01
C GLU A 66 -35.21 -4.21 21.31
N LYS A 67 -36.40 -4.77 21.19
CA LYS A 67 -37.09 -5.38 22.31
C LYS A 67 -36.73 -6.86 22.42
N SER A 68 -36.09 -7.23 23.54
CA SER A 68 -35.88 -8.63 23.90
C SER A 68 -36.81 -9.00 25.06
N GLY A 69 -37.95 -9.57 24.73
CA GLY A 69 -39.01 -9.83 25.72
C GLY A 69 -39.60 -8.54 26.28
N ARG A 70 -39.42 -8.30 27.61
CA ARG A 70 -39.89 -7.09 28.30
C ARG A 70 -38.85 -5.99 28.45
N GLU A 71 -37.64 -6.20 27.96
CA GLU A 71 -36.53 -5.27 28.10
C GLU A 71 -36.07 -4.72 26.78
N ASN A 72 -35.61 -3.47 26.77
CA ASN A 72 -34.93 -2.88 25.62
C ASN A 72 -33.46 -3.28 25.65
N THR A 73 -32.93 -3.60 24.47
CA THR A 73 -31.51 -3.82 24.22
C THR A 73 -30.99 -2.81 23.21
N TYR A 74 -29.72 -2.49 23.27
CA TYR A 74 -29.10 -1.38 22.55
C TYR A 74 -27.85 -1.84 21.83
N ALA A 75 -27.66 -1.39 20.59
CA ALA A 75 -26.44 -1.63 19.86
C ALA A 75 -26.04 -0.41 19.04
N LEU A 76 -24.76 -0.10 19.01
CA LEU A 76 -24.17 0.83 18.07
C LEU A 76 -23.89 0.06 16.76
N VAL A 77 -24.70 0.30 15.74
CA VAL A 77 -24.66 -0.46 14.47
C VAL A 77 -23.82 0.23 13.40
N GLU A 78 -23.80 1.55 13.37
CA GLU A 78 -23.01 2.31 12.41
C GLU A 78 -21.62 2.61 12.95
N ARG A 79 -20.63 2.32 12.14
CA ARG A 79 -19.21 2.55 12.44
C ARG A 79 -18.56 3.27 11.27
N GLU A 80 -17.44 3.96 11.54
CA GLU A 80 -16.65 4.62 10.47
C GLU A 80 -16.17 3.64 9.40
N PHE A 81 -15.95 2.37 9.78
CA PHE A 81 -15.57 1.29 8.89
C PHE A 81 -16.48 0.08 9.10
N GLU A 82 -16.94 -0.49 7.99
CA GLU A 82 -17.59 -1.79 8.01
C GLU A 82 -16.60 -2.91 8.36
N LEU A 83 -17.11 -4.02 8.92
CA LEU A 83 -16.26 -5.15 9.29
C LEU A 83 -15.50 -5.73 8.07
N ALA A 84 -16.12 -5.70 6.90
CA ALA A 84 -15.49 -6.16 5.65
C ALA A 84 -14.29 -5.28 5.27
N GLU A 85 -14.43 -3.95 5.42
CA GLU A 85 -13.36 -2.99 5.15
C GLU A 85 -12.19 -3.16 6.13
N VAL A 86 -12.49 -3.31 7.43
CA VAL A 86 -11.47 -3.59 8.45
C VAL A 86 -10.70 -4.88 8.13
N LYS A 87 -11.39 -5.94 7.70
CA LYS A 87 -10.75 -7.19 7.29
C LYS A 87 -9.84 -6.98 6.08
N MET A 88 -10.32 -6.28 5.05
CA MET A 88 -9.53 -5.98 3.85
C MET A 88 -8.27 -5.18 4.19
N LEU A 89 -8.37 -4.16 5.03
CA LEU A 89 -7.21 -3.38 5.50
C LEU A 89 -6.21 -4.25 6.26
N ILE A 90 -6.68 -5.17 7.10
CA ILE A 90 -5.83 -6.12 7.83
C ILE A 90 -5.11 -7.06 6.87
N ASP A 91 -5.81 -7.59 5.87
CA ASP A 91 -5.25 -8.49 4.86
C ASP A 91 -4.16 -7.80 4.04
N VAL A 92 -4.39 -6.54 3.61
CA VAL A 92 -3.39 -5.72 2.90
C VAL A 92 -2.14 -5.51 3.76
N ILE A 93 -2.30 -5.16 5.04
CA ILE A 93 -1.16 -4.98 5.98
C ILE A 93 -0.42 -6.30 6.18
N GLN A 94 -1.14 -7.40 6.26
CA GLN A 94 -0.56 -8.73 6.46
C GLN A 94 0.21 -9.21 5.24
N ALA A 95 -0.34 -9.01 4.04
CA ALA A 95 0.28 -9.36 2.77
C ALA A 95 1.48 -8.47 2.42
N SER A 96 1.50 -7.23 2.92
CA SER A 96 2.54 -6.26 2.59
C SER A 96 3.92 -6.71 3.05
N LYS A 97 4.86 -6.86 2.13
CA LYS A 97 6.29 -7.09 2.41
C LYS A 97 6.99 -5.83 2.91
N PHE A 98 6.45 -4.67 2.54
CA PHE A 98 6.97 -3.36 2.90
C PHE A 98 7.04 -3.11 4.41
N LEU A 99 6.06 -3.62 5.17
CA LEU A 99 5.98 -3.45 6.61
C LEU A 99 6.75 -4.55 7.35
N THR A 100 7.49 -4.18 8.40
CA THR A 100 8.10 -5.17 9.28
C THR A 100 7.04 -5.98 10.03
N ALA A 101 7.37 -7.20 10.45
CA ALA A 101 6.43 -8.06 11.19
C ALA A 101 5.90 -7.36 12.46
N LYS A 102 6.77 -6.62 13.19
CA LYS A 102 6.41 -5.83 14.36
C LYS A 102 5.39 -4.75 14.01
N LYS A 103 5.70 -3.92 12.99
CA LYS A 103 4.82 -2.82 12.58
C LYS A 103 3.48 -3.32 12.07
N SER A 104 3.46 -4.42 11.32
CA SER A 104 2.21 -5.05 10.87
C SER A 104 1.35 -5.48 12.06
N ARG A 105 1.91 -6.14 13.07
CA ARG A 105 1.17 -6.52 14.28
C ARG A 105 0.58 -5.29 14.99
N ASP A 106 1.38 -4.24 15.17
CA ASP A 106 0.93 -3.01 15.84
C ASP A 106 -0.22 -2.33 15.09
N LEU A 107 -0.15 -2.26 13.75
CA LEU A 107 -1.21 -1.70 12.92
C LEU A 107 -2.48 -2.56 12.95
N ILE A 108 -2.34 -3.89 12.87
CA ILE A 108 -3.47 -4.82 12.95
C ILE A 108 -4.18 -4.68 14.31
N LEU A 109 -3.43 -4.54 15.41
CA LEU A 109 -4.03 -4.30 16.74
C LEU A 109 -4.80 -2.98 16.81
N LYS A 110 -4.33 -1.92 16.13
CA LYS A 110 -5.04 -0.65 16.02
C LYS A 110 -6.31 -0.78 15.18
N LEU A 111 -6.25 -1.44 14.03
CA LEU A 111 -7.41 -1.66 13.17
C LEU A 111 -8.49 -2.51 13.84
N LYS A 112 -8.11 -3.53 14.60
CA LYS A 112 -9.07 -4.34 15.37
C LYS A 112 -9.90 -3.54 16.36
N LYS A 113 -9.42 -2.36 16.82
CA LYS A 113 -10.19 -1.45 17.69
C LYS A 113 -11.33 -0.74 16.97
N LEU A 114 -11.36 -0.75 15.64
CA LEU A 114 -12.44 -0.19 14.84
C LEU A 114 -13.69 -1.10 14.81
N ALA A 115 -13.52 -2.39 15.16
CA ALA A 115 -14.58 -3.37 15.28
C ALA A 115 -14.98 -3.61 16.76
N SER A 116 -16.13 -4.25 17.02
CA SER A 116 -16.47 -4.72 18.36
C SER A 116 -15.47 -5.78 18.85
N LYS A 117 -15.34 -5.96 20.16
CA LYS A 117 -14.45 -7.01 20.72
C LYS A 117 -14.80 -8.40 20.21
N LYS A 118 -16.09 -8.68 20.03
CA LYS A 118 -16.58 -9.96 19.50
C LYS A 118 -16.23 -10.15 18.04
N GLN A 119 -16.40 -9.09 17.22
CA GLN A 119 -15.98 -9.07 15.81
C GLN A 119 -14.45 -9.19 15.68
N ALA A 120 -13.69 -8.41 16.50
CA ALA A 120 -12.23 -8.43 16.50
C ALA A 120 -11.65 -9.82 16.85
N GLN A 121 -12.29 -10.59 17.73
CA GLN A 121 -11.90 -11.97 18.03
C GLN A 121 -12.14 -12.93 16.85
N LYS A 122 -13.18 -12.68 16.05
CA LYS A 122 -13.51 -13.48 14.86
C LYS A 122 -12.62 -13.17 13.66
N ILE A 123 -11.89 -12.04 13.68
CA ILE A 123 -10.93 -11.71 12.63
C ILE A 123 -9.74 -12.67 12.77
N GLN A 124 -9.81 -13.78 12.06
CA GLN A 124 -8.73 -14.76 11.96
C GLN A 124 -7.79 -14.37 10.82
N ARG A 125 -6.55 -14.85 10.88
CA ARG A 125 -5.60 -14.75 9.77
C ARG A 125 -6.08 -15.66 8.64
N GLN A 126 -6.61 -15.07 7.57
CA GLN A 126 -7.05 -15.80 6.38
C GLN A 126 -6.06 -15.64 5.21
N VAL A 127 -5.29 -14.55 5.20
CA VAL A 127 -4.22 -14.34 4.22
C VAL A 127 -2.90 -14.79 4.82
N TYR A 128 -2.31 -15.81 4.21
CA TYR A 128 -0.98 -16.31 4.57
C TYR A 128 0.06 -15.51 3.78
N SER A 129 0.77 -14.60 4.43
CA SER A 129 2.03 -14.07 3.91
C SER A 129 3.19 -14.84 4.52
N PHE A 130 4.23 -15.10 3.74
CA PHE A 130 5.48 -15.62 4.28
C PHE A 130 6.10 -14.56 5.18
N GLU A 131 5.91 -14.69 6.50
CA GLU A 131 6.46 -13.73 7.50
C GLU A 131 7.99 -13.58 7.35
N GLU A 132 8.66 -14.61 6.84
CA GLU A 132 10.10 -14.64 6.55
C GLU A 132 10.52 -13.62 5.46
N ASN A 133 9.61 -13.14 4.64
CA ASN A 133 9.89 -12.21 3.54
C ASN A 133 9.63 -10.73 3.90
N LYS A 134 9.25 -10.43 5.14
CA LYS A 134 9.04 -9.02 5.55
C LYS A 134 10.38 -8.31 5.75
N TYR A 135 10.42 -7.04 5.34
CA TYR A 135 11.64 -6.25 5.45
C TYR A 135 12.05 -6.01 6.91
N ILE A 136 13.37 -5.86 7.10
CA ILE A 136 13.99 -5.66 8.42
C ILE A 136 14.08 -4.15 8.75
N ASN A 137 13.96 -3.27 7.75
CA ASN A 137 14.17 -1.83 7.92
C ASN A 137 12.93 -1.18 8.57
N GLU A 138 12.98 -0.95 9.88
CA GLU A 138 11.90 -0.27 10.61
C GLU A 138 11.74 1.21 10.25
N ASN A 139 12.74 1.82 9.60
CA ASN A 139 12.72 3.25 9.24
C ASN A 139 12.08 3.53 7.88
N ILE A 140 11.62 2.51 7.18
CA ILE A 140 11.14 2.65 5.80
C ILE A 140 9.99 3.68 5.67
N TYR A 141 9.07 3.72 6.61
CA TYR A 141 7.98 4.71 6.61
C TYR A 141 8.47 6.14 6.92
N TYR A 142 9.50 6.29 7.73
CA TYR A 142 10.15 7.60 7.93
C TYR A 142 10.90 8.04 6.67
N ASN A 143 11.51 7.09 5.95
CA ASN A 143 12.14 7.39 4.67
C ASN A 143 11.09 7.86 3.65
N VAL A 144 9.93 7.20 3.59
CA VAL A 144 8.81 7.61 2.72
C VAL A 144 8.34 9.03 3.08
N ASP A 145 8.16 9.31 4.37
CA ASP A 145 7.74 10.63 4.85
C ASP A 145 8.78 11.71 4.51
N ALA A 146 10.06 11.44 4.75
CA ALA A 146 11.14 12.36 4.40
C ALA A 146 11.21 12.65 2.89
N ILE A 147 10.95 11.63 2.05
CA ILE A 147 10.91 11.82 0.59
C ILE A 147 9.71 12.68 0.19
N HIS A 148 8.52 12.45 0.77
CA HIS A 148 7.34 13.29 0.53
C HIS A 148 7.60 14.74 0.91
N ASN A 149 8.19 14.98 2.08
CA ASN A 149 8.53 16.31 2.55
C ASN A 149 9.55 16.99 1.63
N ALA A 150 10.60 16.29 1.20
CA ALA A 150 11.58 16.80 0.26
C ALA A 150 10.95 17.19 -1.09
N ILE A 151 10.00 16.40 -1.59
CA ILE A 151 9.25 16.71 -2.82
C ILE A 151 8.38 17.96 -2.62
N ALA A 152 7.68 18.06 -1.49
CA ALA A 152 6.79 19.18 -1.17
C ALA A 152 7.58 20.49 -1.00
N GLU A 153 8.76 20.43 -0.35
CA GLU A 153 9.63 21.58 -0.09
C GLU A 153 10.57 21.92 -1.26
N ASN A 154 10.48 21.21 -2.39
CA ASN A 154 11.37 21.37 -3.54
C ASN A 154 12.86 21.16 -3.21
N LYS A 155 13.21 20.23 -2.33
CA LYS A 155 14.56 19.98 -1.85
C LYS A 155 15.15 18.68 -2.37
N GLN A 156 16.49 18.64 -2.48
CA GLN A 156 17.25 17.42 -2.69
C GLN A 156 17.24 16.54 -1.44
N ILE A 157 17.65 15.29 -1.60
CA ILE A 157 17.73 14.32 -0.53
C ILE A 157 19.09 13.63 -0.53
N ASN A 158 19.64 13.44 0.68
CA ASN A 158 20.86 12.69 0.91
C ASN A 158 20.54 11.35 1.56
N PHE A 159 21.20 10.28 1.14
CA PHE A 159 21.04 8.95 1.75
C PHE A 159 22.22 8.05 1.43
N ASN A 160 22.41 6.98 2.26
CA ASN A 160 23.23 5.84 1.93
C ASN A 160 22.35 4.74 1.32
N TYR A 161 22.92 3.88 0.48
CA TYR A 161 22.17 2.84 -0.20
C TYR A 161 22.76 1.46 0.08
N TRP A 162 21.93 0.51 0.50
CA TRP A 162 22.31 -0.83 0.85
C TRP A 162 22.15 -1.82 -0.29
N GLN A 163 22.96 -2.88 -0.23
CA GLN A 163 22.87 -4.07 -1.09
C GLN A 163 23.18 -5.33 -0.28
N TRP A 164 22.66 -6.45 -0.74
CA TRP A 164 23.00 -7.74 -0.17
C TRP A 164 24.37 -8.20 -0.69
N ASN A 165 25.18 -8.78 0.21
CA ASN A 165 26.35 -9.55 -0.18
C ASN A 165 26.00 -11.05 -0.29
N TYR A 166 26.97 -11.87 -0.73
CA TYR A 166 26.80 -13.33 -0.87
C TYR A 166 26.56 -14.05 0.47
N LYS A 167 26.91 -13.46 1.59
CA LYS A 167 26.64 -13.96 2.95
C LYS A 167 25.26 -13.56 3.46
N LYS A 168 24.40 -13.00 2.63
CA LYS A 168 23.06 -12.48 2.99
C LYS A 168 23.12 -11.39 4.08
N GLN A 169 24.17 -10.56 4.07
CA GLN A 169 24.31 -9.41 4.95
C GLN A 169 24.10 -8.13 4.15
N MET A 170 23.43 -7.16 4.76
CA MET A 170 23.26 -5.84 4.17
C MET A 170 24.55 -5.04 4.34
N ILE A 171 25.15 -4.66 3.23
CA ILE A 171 26.37 -3.84 3.19
C ILE A 171 26.10 -2.54 2.44
N ASP A 172 26.86 -1.50 2.77
CA ASP A 172 26.75 -0.23 2.06
C ASP A 172 27.23 -0.38 0.61
N ARG A 173 26.45 0.10 -0.34
CA ARG A 173 26.82 0.18 -1.74
C ARG A 173 27.85 1.29 -1.94
N LYS A 174 28.78 1.13 -2.87
CA LYS A 174 29.83 2.11 -3.18
C LYS A 174 30.63 2.56 -1.94
N ASN A 175 30.98 1.63 -1.05
CA ASN A 175 31.76 1.89 0.16
C ASN A 175 31.16 2.98 1.08
N GLY A 176 29.83 3.13 1.11
CA GLY A 176 29.16 4.10 1.97
C GLY A 176 29.07 5.52 1.38
N GLU A 177 29.35 5.69 0.08
CA GLU A 177 29.17 7.00 -0.57
C GLU A 177 27.73 7.49 -0.37
N VAL A 178 27.60 8.77 0.02
CA VAL A 178 26.32 9.43 0.15
C VAL A 178 25.79 9.80 -1.23
N TYR A 179 24.57 9.34 -1.52
CA TYR A 179 23.82 9.75 -2.69
C TYR A 179 23.18 11.11 -2.41
N ASN A 180 23.31 12.05 -3.36
CA ASN A 180 22.59 13.32 -3.35
C ASN A 180 21.79 13.41 -4.64
N VAL A 181 20.45 13.40 -4.54
CA VAL A 181 19.56 13.36 -5.71
C VAL A 181 18.34 14.26 -5.50
N SER A 182 17.66 14.58 -6.60
CA SER A 182 16.44 15.39 -6.62
C SER A 182 15.22 14.46 -6.74
N PRO A 183 14.43 14.22 -5.66
CA PRO A 183 13.27 13.33 -5.71
C PRO A 183 12.11 14.01 -6.45
N PHE A 184 11.43 13.27 -7.35
CA PHE A 184 10.27 13.76 -8.10
C PHE A 184 8.99 13.03 -7.77
N ALA A 185 9.07 11.72 -7.54
CA ALA A 185 7.91 10.90 -7.23
C ALA A 185 8.25 9.72 -6.33
N LEU A 186 7.23 9.24 -5.61
CA LEU A 186 7.20 7.91 -5.03
C LEU A 186 6.23 7.05 -5.84
N VAL A 187 6.70 5.88 -6.28
CA VAL A 187 5.93 4.93 -7.05
C VAL A 187 5.85 3.62 -6.26
N TRP A 188 4.65 3.08 -6.15
CA TRP A 188 4.43 1.75 -5.61
C TRP A 188 4.44 0.73 -6.75
N ASN A 189 5.38 -0.21 -6.75
CA ASN A 189 5.46 -1.26 -7.74
C ASN A 189 6.00 -2.56 -7.11
N ASP A 190 5.38 -3.70 -7.45
CA ASP A 190 5.76 -5.02 -6.96
C ASP A 190 6.02 -5.06 -5.43
N GLU A 191 5.05 -4.54 -4.66
CA GLU A 191 5.08 -4.48 -3.19
C GLU A 191 6.23 -3.65 -2.59
N ASN A 192 6.85 -2.75 -3.39
CA ASN A 192 7.92 -1.87 -2.94
C ASN A 192 7.63 -0.42 -3.27
N TYR A 193 8.09 0.49 -2.40
CA TYR A 193 8.22 1.89 -2.75
C TYR A 193 9.52 2.14 -3.51
N TYR A 194 9.39 2.86 -4.60
CA TYR A 194 10.51 3.38 -5.38
C TYR A 194 10.47 4.90 -5.41
N MET A 195 11.58 5.51 -5.06
CA MET A 195 11.79 6.94 -5.30
C MET A 195 12.31 7.12 -6.71
N VAL A 196 11.56 7.85 -7.53
CA VAL A 196 12.01 8.33 -8.84
C VAL A 196 12.73 9.65 -8.62
N ALA A 197 14.00 9.72 -8.98
CA ALA A 197 14.83 10.89 -8.70
C ALA A 197 15.82 11.17 -9.85
N TYR A 198 16.10 12.45 -10.05
CA TYR A 198 17.17 12.89 -10.93
C TYR A 198 18.51 12.88 -10.19
N ASP A 199 19.48 12.23 -10.79
CA ASP A 199 20.86 12.17 -10.32
C ASP A 199 21.75 13.08 -11.20
N ALA A 200 22.10 14.26 -10.67
CA ALA A 200 22.90 15.23 -11.38
C ALA A 200 24.32 14.76 -11.72
N LYS A 201 24.88 13.79 -10.97
CA LYS A 201 26.22 13.22 -11.27
C LYS A 201 26.24 12.44 -12.60
N THR A 202 25.10 11.87 -13.00
CA THR A 202 24.99 11.02 -14.19
C THR A 202 24.07 11.62 -15.24
N ASP A 203 23.41 12.73 -14.95
CA ASP A 203 22.37 13.38 -15.78
C ASP A 203 21.21 12.44 -16.16
N LEU A 204 20.80 11.56 -15.23
CA LEU A 204 19.77 10.54 -15.47
C LEU A 204 18.68 10.53 -14.41
N ILE A 205 17.46 10.16 -14.81
CA ILE A 205 16.40 9.75 -13.90
C ILE A 205 16.67 8.30 -13.47
N LYS A 206 16.67 8.09 -12.15
CA LYS A 206 16.93 6.79 -11.54
C LYS A 206 15.84 6.41 -10.54
N ASN A 207 15.63 5.10 -10.38
CA ASN A 207 14.69 4.55 -9.43
C ASN A 207 15.46 3.92 -8.27
N TYR A 208 15.15 4.36 -7.06
CA TYR A 208 15.77 3.86 -5.84
C TYR A 208 14.71 3.18 -4.97
N ARG A 209 14.96 1.93 -4.60
CA ARG A 209 14.10 1.21 -3.64
C ARG A 209 14.24 1.84 -2.26
N VAL A 210 13.13 2.28 -1.67
CA VAL A 210 13.12 3.01 -0.40
C VAL A 210 13.51 2.11 0.78
N ASP A 211 13.22 0.82 0.72
CA ASP A 211 13.64 -0.17 1.73
C ASP A 211 15.16 -0.34 1.84
N LYS A 212 15.90 -0.01 0.77
CA LYS A 212 17.36 -0.05 0.71
C LYS A 212 18.02 1.28 1.07
N MET A 213 17.24 2.31 1.33
CA MET A 213 17.75 3.63 1.73
C MET A 213 17.97 3.71 3.23
N ARG A 214 19.05 4.38 3.62
CA ARG A 214 19.46 4.58 5.01
C ARG A 214 19.93 6.00 5.23
N ASN A 215 19.78 6.51 6.47
CA ASN A 215 20.21 7.85 6.84
C ASN A 215 19.64 8.92 5.88
N VAL A 216 18.35 8.82 5.61
CA VAL A 216 17.66 9.72 4.70
C VAL A 216 17.50 11.08 5.35
N VAL A 217 18.04 12.13 4.71
CA VAL A 217 18.03 13.51 5.20
C VAL A 217 17.71 14.46 4.06
N ILE A 218 16.79 15.40 4.30
CA ILE A 218 16.47 16.47 3.36
C ILE A 218 17.67 17.43 3.28
N ALA A 219 18.15 17.67 2.08
CA ALA A 219 19.28 18.59 1.84
C ALA A 219 18.79 20.04 1.84
N LYS A 220 19.74 20.99 2.01
CA LYS A 220 19.42 22.42 1.93
C LYS A 220 19.18 22.90 0.49
N ASN A 221 19.76 22.21 -0.47
CA ASN A 221 19.71 22.61 -1.89
C ASN A 221 18.36 22.28 -2.53
N ASP A 222 17.93 23.14 -3.45
CA ASP A 222 16.74 22.91 -4.26
C ASP A 222 16.95 21.79 -5.27
N ARG A 223 15.84 21.16 -5.69
CA ARG A 223 15.87 20.10 -6.70
C ARG A 223 16.37 20.63 -8.05
N LEU A 224 17.10 19.79 -8.72
CA LEU A 224 17.58 19.98 -10.10
C LEU A 224 16.83 19.02 -11.04
N GLY A 225 16.92 19.26 -12.37
CA GLY A 225 16.39 18.36 -13.38
C GLY A 225 14.89 18.45 -13.59
N HIS A 226 14.28 19.60 -13.31
CA HIS A 226 12.85 19.84 -13.58
C HIS A 226 12.50 19.75 -15.06
N ASP A 227 13.43 20.11 -15.93
CA ASP A 227 13.33 20.00 -17.40
C ASP A 227 13.32 18.53 -17.87
N LYS A 228 13.94 17.64 -17.11
CA LYS A 228 14.00 16.20 -17.38
C LYS A 228 12.76 15.45 -16.90
N PHE A 229 11.97 16.08 -16.03
CA PHE A 229 10.85 15.43 -15.36
C PHE A 229 9.60 16.31 -15.39
N GLN A 230 8.69 16.07 -16.33
CA GLN A 230 7.41 16.76 -16.40
C GLN A 230 6.35 16.02 -15.60
N LYS A 231 5.50 16.76 -14.85
CA LYS A 231 4.48 16.18 -13.95
C LYS A 231 3.48 15.25 -14.66
N GLU A 232 3.20 15.50 -15.92
CA GLU A 232 2.27 14.68 -16.71
C GLU A 232 2.82 13.28 -17.00
N ASP A 233 4.13 13.08 -16.83
CA ASP A 233 4.80 11.81 -17.14
C ASP A 233 4.73 10.78 -16.01
N ILE A 234 4.34 11.12 -14.78
CA ILE A 234 4.41 10.19 -13.64
C ILE A 234 3.44 9.01 -13.79
N SER A 235 2.21 9.27 -14.22
CA SER A 235 1.22 8.20 -14.42
C SER A 235 1.55 7.34 -15.63
N SER A 236 2.12 7.93 -16.67
CA SER A 236 2.59 7.24 -17.86
C SER A 236 3.92 6.52 -17.62
N TYR A 237 4.80 7.09 -16.77
CA TYR A 237 6.10 6.53 -16.43
C TYR A 237 5.99 5.12 -15.82
N SER A 238 5.08 4.91 -14.87
CA SER A 238 4.87 3.59 -14.25
C SER A 238 4.37 2.54 -15.24
N LYS A 239 3.59 2.93 -16.26
CA LYS A 239 3.10 2.03 -17.31
C LYS A 239 4.21 1.64 -18.28
N LYS A 240 5.19 2.53 -18.52
CA LYS A 240 6.30 2.32 -19.47
C LYS A 240 7.45 1.49 -18.88
N ILE A 241 7.58 1.44 -17.55
CA ILE A 241 8.68 0.76 -16.86
C ILE A 241 8.29 -0.65 -16.41
N PHE A 242 9.20 -1.59 -16.63
CA PHE A 242 9.08 -2.97 -16.15
C PHE A 242 9.98 -3.21 -14.95
N GLY A 243 9.40 -3.59 -13.80
CA GLY A 243 10.13 -3.87 -12.56
C GLY A 243 10.97 -2.70 -12.05
N MET A 244 10.63 -1.44 -12.43
CA MET A 244 11.36 -0.22 -12.08
C MET A 244 12.82 -0.17 -12.58
N TYR A 245 13.14 -0.99 -13.59
CA TYR A 245 14.45 -0.93 -14.27
C TYR A 245 14.40 0.09 -15.42
N GLY A 246 15.37 0.99 -15.41
CA GLY A 246 15.56 1.97 -16.48
C GLY A 246 15.99 1.29 -17.81
N GLY A 247 15.78 1.99 -18.89
CA GLY A 247 16.15 1.58 -20.25
C GLY A 247 16.02 2.77 -21.20
N THR A 248 16.17 2.54 -22.51
CA THR A 248 15.82 3.51 -23.53
C THR A 248 14.30 3.51 -23.76
N LEU A 249 13.70 4.69 -23.86
CA LEU A 249 12.28 4.80 -24.21
C LEU A 249 12.11 4.46 -25.69
N GLU A 250 11.34 3.43 -25.98
CA GLU A 250 11.08 2.94 -27.34
C GLU A 250 9.58 2.79 -27.57
N LYS A 251 9.12 3.11 -28.80
CA LYS A 251 7.77 2.76 -29.24
C LYS A 251 7.80 1.38 -29.87
N VAL A 252 7.32 0.38 -29.16
CA VAL A 252 7.37 -1.01 -29.59
C VAL A 252 6.02 -1.44 -30.14
N THR A 253 6.03 -2.07 -31.32
CA THR A 253 4.87 -2.72 -31.93
C THR A 253 4.93 -4.21 -31.62
N LEU A 254 3.90 -4.71 -30.96
CA LEU A 254 3.74 -6.10 -30.55
C LEU A 254 2.65 -6.75 -31.41
N GLU A 255 2.90 -7.96 -31.88
CA GLU A 255 1.89 -8.85 -32.44
C GLU A 255 1.67 -10.02 -31.51
N PHE A 256 0.42 -10.43 -31.28
CA PHE A 256 0.09 -11.45 -30.31
C PHE A 256 -1.22 -12.15 -30.65
N LYS A 257 -1.41 -13.36 -30.11
CA LYS A 257 -2.66 -14.13 -30.24
C LYS A 257 -3.74 -13.65 -29.29
N GLU A 258 -4.99 -13.97 -29.58
CA GLU A 258 -6.19 -13.58 -28.83
C GLU A 258 -6.08 -13.89 -27.32
N LEU A 259 -5.52 -15.03 -26.97
CA LEU A 259 -5.37 -15.48 -25.58
C LEU A 259 -4.54 -14.50 -24.70
N LEU A 260 -3.70 -13.65 -25.32
CA LEU A 260 -2.85 -12.68 -24.62
C LEU A 260 -3.49 -11.30 -24.49
N ILE A 261 -4.69 -11.04 -25.03
CA ILE A 261 -5.37 -9.73 -24.93
C ILE A 261 -5.47 -9.30 -23.47
N GLY A 262 -5.89 -10.21 -22.56
CA GLY A 262 -5.98 -9.91 -21.13
C GLY A 262 -4.65 -9.44 -20.55
N ALA A 263 -3.56 -10.19 -20.79
CA ALA A 263 -2.22 -9.85 -20.29
C ALA A 263 -1.72 -8.49 -20.84
N ILE A 264 -2.02 -8.19 -22.10
CA ILE A 264 -1.67 -6.91 -22.74
C ILE A 264 -2.47 -5.75 -22.12
N VAL A 265 -3.78 -5.91 -21.96
CA VAL A 265 -4.66 -4.89 -21.34
C VAL A 265 -4.32 -4.67 -19.88
N ASP A 266 -4.07 -5.73 -19.11
CA ASP A 266 -3.67 -5.63 -17.72
C ASP A 266 -2.35 -4.88 -17.55
N ARG A 267 -1.43 -5.07 -18.48
CA ARG A 267 -0.10 -4.43 -18.44
C ARG A 267 -0.11 -2.99 -18.89
N PHE A 268 -0.77 -2.67 -20.00
CA PHE A 268 -0.69 -1.36 -20.64
C PHE A 268 -1.92 -0.48 -20.43
N GLY A 269 -2.99 -1.05 -19.88
CA GLY A 269 -4.25 -0.36 -19.61
C GLY A 269 -5.26 -0.50 -20.76
N LYS A 270 -6.50 -0.09 -20.49
CA LYS A 270 -7.63 -0.23 -21.43
C LYS A 270 -7.59 0.79 -22.59
N ASP A 271 -6.78 1.84 -22.45
CA ASP A 271 -6.72 2.96 -23.41
C ASP A 271 -5.84 2.66 -24.63
N ILE A 272 -5.17 1.51 -24.66
CA ILE A 272 -4.36 1.10 -25.81
C ILE A 272 -5.24 0.73 -27.01
N ILE A 273 -4.77 1.05 -28.20
CA ILE A 273 -5.44 0.67 -29.44
C ILE A 273 -4.94 -0.71 -29.86
N ILE A 274 -5.85 -1.66 -30.00
CA ILE A 274 -5.56 -3.00 -30.51
C ILE A 274 -6.22 -3.16 -31.87
N HIS A 275 -5.41 -3.49 -32.87
CA HIS A 275 -5.87 -3.77 -34.23
C HIS A 275 -5.91 -5.26 -34.47
N LYS A 276 -7.05 -5.78 -34.92
CA LYS A 276 -7.17 -7.18 -35.37
C LYS A 276 -6.64 -7.27 -36.82
N LYS A 277 -5.77 -8.25 -37.06
CA LYS A 277 -5.20 -8.56 -38.37
C LYS A 277 -5.24 -10.07 -38.58
N ASP A 278 -6.22 -10.52 -39.34
CA ASP A 278 -6.52 -11.95 -39.52
C ASP A 278 -6.73 -12.67 -38.18
N ASP A 279 -5.87 -13.63 -37.83
CA ASP A 279 -5.91 -14.42 -36.59
C ASP A 279 -5.01 -13.85 -35.48
N VAL A 280 -4.38 -12.69 -35.68
CA VAL A 280 -3.50 -12.05 -34.72
C VAL A 280 -3.95 -10.64 -34.39
N PHE A 281 -3.40 -10.09 -33.31
CA PHE A 281 -3.70 -8.75 -32.80
C PHE A 281 -2.41 -7.95 -32.70
N GLN A 282 -2.47 -6.66 -33.01
CA GLN A 282 -1.32 -5.76 -32.96
C GLN A 282 -1.62 -4.54 -32.10
N THR A 283 -0.63 -4.11 -31.32
CA THR A 283 -0.64 -2.84 -30.60
C THR A 283 0.72 -2.18 -30.62
N SER A 284 0.74 -0.84 -30.52
CA SER A 284 1.98 -0.08 -30.38
C SER A 284 1.98 0.65 -29.04
N VAL A 285 2.98 0.40 -28.22
CA VAL A 285 3.11 0.91 -26.86
C VAL A 285 4.49 1.52 -26.62
N GLU A 286 4.56 2.56 -25.81
CA GLU A 286 5.83 3.13 -25.35
C GLU A 286 6.32 2.38 -24.13
N VAL A 287 7.54 1.87 -24.18
CA VAL A 287 8.16 1.12 -23.08
C VAL A 287 9.61 1.53 -22.86
N MET A 288 10.04 1.48 -21.62
CA MET A 288 11.47 1.50 -21.29
C MET A 288 12.05 0.13 -21.61
N CYS A 289 12.76 0.04 -22.77
CA CYS A 289 13.36 -1.21 -23.21
C CYS A 289 14.47 -1.62 -22.23
N SER A 290 14.16 -2.59 -21.39
CA SER A 290 15.03 -3.11 -20.33
C SER A 290 15.06 -4.63 -20.38
N SER A 291 16.03 -5.24 -19.68
CA SER A 291 16.06 -6.71 -19.54
C SER A 291 14.78 -7.28 -18.91
N HIS A 292 14.06 -6.49 -18.10
CA HIS A 292 12.76 -6.91 -17.51
C HIS A 292 11.64 -6.89 -18.55
N PHE A 293 11.60 -5.89 -19.42
CA PHE A 293 10.66 -5.88 -20.54
C PHE A 293 10.88 -7.09 -21.46
N LEU A 294 12.13 -7.34 -21.86
CA LEU A 294 12.45 -8.50 -22.71
C LEU A 294 12.17 -9.84 -22.01
N GLY A 295 12.40 -9.92 -20.70
CA GLY A 295 12.03 -11.07 -19.88
C GLY A 295 10.51 -11.28 -19.79
N TRP A 296 9.73 -10.19 -19.72
CA TRP A 296 8.27 -10.26 -19.77
C TRP A 296 7.77 -10.77 -21.12
N ILE A 297 8.31 -10.26 -22.24
CA ILE A 297 8.02 -10.80 -23.59
C ILE A 297 8.33 -12.30 -23.62
N PHE A 298 9.52 -12.72 -23.14
CA PHE A 298 9.92 -14.12 -23.10
C PHE A 298 8.94 -15.00 -22.29
N SER A 299 8.38 -14.48 -21.19
CA SER A 299 7.43 -15.21 -20.34
C SER A 299 6.09 -15.51 -21.01
N LEU A 300 5.73 -14.78 -22.07
CA LEU A 300 4.52 -14.98 -22.86
C LEU A 300 4.69 -16.03 -23.97
N GLY A 301 5.89 -16.57 -24.13
CA GLY A 301 6.19 -17.67 -25.04
C GLY A 301 6.18 -17.26 -26.52
N SER A 302 5.74 -18.20 -27.37
CA SER A 302 5.69 -18.05 -28.83
C SER A 302 4.43 -17.35 -29.36
N ASP A 303 3.55 -16.94 -28.46
CA ASP A 303 2.25 -16.33 -28.82
C ASP A 303 2.33 -14.79 -28.90
N ILE A 304 3.54 -14.24 -28.76
CA ILE A 304 3.85 -12.81 -28.90
C ILE A 304 5.14 -12.60 -29.68
N GLU A 305 5.17 -11.58 -30.51
CA GLU A 305 6.36 -11.17 -31.29
C GLU A 305 6.55 -9.65 -31.23
N ILE A 306 7.81 -9.21 -31.20
CA ILE A 306 8.20 -7.80 -31.40
C ILE A 306 8.32 -7.56 -32.87
N LEU A 307 7.43 -6.76 -33.47
CA LEU A 307 7.51 -6.41 -34.90
C LEU A 307 8.46 -5.24 -35.15
N ALA A 308 8.42 -4.23 -34.25
CA ALA A 308 9.21 -3.02 -34.37
C ALA A 308 9.50 -2.41 -32.99
N PRO A 309 10.55 -1.59 -32.84
CA PRO A 309 11.55 -1.24 -33.86
C PRO A 309 12.60 -2.35 -33.98
N GLN A 310 13.36 -2.32 -35.08
CA GLN A 310 14.33 -3.36 -35.44
C GLN A 310 15.43 -3.52 -34.38
N ASN A 311 15.94 -2.42 -33.82
CA ASN A 311 16.95 -2.46 -32.72
C ASN A 311 16.48 -3.23 -31.50
N VAL A 312 15.21 -3.12 -31.10
CA VAL A 312 14.64 -3.86 -29.97
C VAL A 312 14.49 -5.34 -30.30
N ARG A 313 14.09 -5.65 -31.54
CA ARG A 313 14.00 -7.03 -32.04
C ARG A 313 15.36 -7.72 -32.01
N GLU A 314 16.38 -7.05 -32.54
CA GLU A 314 17.78 -7.54 -32.58
C GLU A 314 18.32 -7.76 -31.16
N LEU A 315 18.09 -6.80 -30.25
CA LEU A 315 18.46 -6.94 -28.83
C LEU A 315 17.80 -8.15 -28.19
N TYR A 316 16.52 -8.42 -28.50
CA TYR A 316 15.80 -9.59 -27.97
C TYR A 316 16.42 -10.88 -28.49
N VAL A 317 16.68 -10.99 -29.81
CA VAL A 317 17.32 -12.16 -30.44
C VAL A 317 18.68 -12.42 -29.82
N GLU A 318 19.55 -11.38 -29.72
CA GLU A 318 20.87 -11.51 -29.09
C GLU A 318 20.78 -12.11 -27.67
N LYS A 319 19.83 -11.62 -26.85
CA LYS A 319 19.63 -12.14 -25.50
C LYS A 319 19.19 -13.59 -25.47
N VAL A 320 18.29 -14.00 -26.36
CA VAL A 320 17.82 -15.39 -26.49
C VAL A 320 18.98 -16.29 -26.93
N GLU A 321 19.79 -15.87 -27.88
CA GLU A 321 20.96 -16.62 -28.36
C GLU A 321 22.01 -16.82 -27.26
N VAL A 322 22.29 -15.79 -26.45
CA VAL A 322 23.20 -15.89 -25.30
C VAL A 322 22.68 -16.91 -24.29
N LEU A 323 21.37 -16.92 -24.03
CA LEU A 323 20.76 -17.93 -23.16
C LEU A 323 20.89 -19.33 -23.78
N LEU A 324 20.53 -19.49 -25.03
CA LEU A 324 20.59 -20.78 -25.72
C LEU A 324 22.00 -21.40 -25.69
N LYS A 325 23.05 -20.56 -25.86
CA LYS A 325 24.46 -21.01 -25.74
C LYS A 325 24.86 -21.49 -24.36
N LYS A 326 24.17 -21.07 -23.30
CA LYS A 326 24.45 -21.54 -21.92
C LYS A 326 23.80 -22.89 -21.58
N TYR A 327 22.76 -23.27 -22.32
CA TYR A 327 21.98 -24.48 -22.08
C TYR A 327 22.23 -25.57 -23.12
N ARG A 328 23.05 -25.30 -24.13
CA ARG A 328 23.63 -26.27 -25.07
C ARG A 328 25.06 -26.60 -24.69
#